data_fe16094c2d777db65a92ada162135118
#
_entry.id   fe16094c2d777db65a92ada162135118
#
_cell.length_a   1.000
_cell.length_b   1.000
_cell.length_c   1.000
_cell.angle_alpha   90.00
_cell.angle_beta   90.00
_cell.angle_gamma   90.00
#
_symmetry.space_group_name_H-M   'P 1'
#
loop_
_entity.id
_entity.type
_entity.pdbx_description
1 polymer ?
#
loop_
_entity_poly.entity_id
_entity_poly.type
_entity_poly.pdbx_seq_one_letter_code
_entity_poly.pdbx_strand_id
1 'polypeptide(L)'
;MLSLGLGALTHANWHANYSSMDNAHWSELSVIQAAHAAEILIKARIAQEHPLLIFETVPKSNDSKKLLGLDLLIEGGRTFQYSDLPTRLWATTGIKIPNLKLYLSFGRLRNTIQHFTTPDQDVSQDAIEFIYGVIDPFIQECWELFAVDFNEDHEPYVYLVENIISHGVRFLVSPGVVENLEHTELAWPKDNKKYKLEMIKRFKAAGSTLDFE
;
A
#
# COMPACT_ATOMS: atom_id res chain seq x y z
N MET A 1 10.45 10.65 3.72
CA MET A 1 9.07 10.29 3.32
C MET A 1 8.98 8.86 2.81
N LEU A 2 9.78 8.42 1.83
CA LEU A 2 9.69 7.04 1.31
C LEU A 2 9.80 6.00 2.44
N SER A 3 10.86 6.03 3.25
CA SER A 3 11.04 5.10 4.38
C SER A 3 9.85 5.10 5.36
N LEU A 4 9.25 6.26 5.65
CA LEU A 4 8.07 6.36 6.50
C LEU A 4 6.85 5.69 5.86
N GLY A 5 6.66 5.90 4.55
CA GLY A 5 5.57 5.26 3.79
C GLY A 5 5.71 3.74 3.74
N LEU A 6 6.94 3.24 3.55
CA LEU A 6 7.23 1.80 3.58
C LEU A 6 7.03 1.20 4.98
N GLY A 7 7.44 1.90 6.06
CA GLY A 7 7.15 1.48 7.42
C GLY A 7 5.64 1.41 7.71
N ALA A 8 4.87 2.39 7.24
CA ALA A 8 3.41 2.34 7.34
C ALA A 8 2.81 1.16 6.54
N LEU A 9 3.40 0.81 5.39
CA LEU A 9 3.01 -0.36 4.59
C LEU A 9 3.29 -1.66 5.34
N THR A 10 4.44 -1.78 6.02
CA THR A 10 4.77 -2.93 6.87
C THR A 10 3.68 -3.16 7.91
N HIS A 11 3.29 -2.13 8.65
CA HIS A 11 2.20 -2.23 9.62
C HIS A 11 0.84 -2.52 8.97
N ALA A 12 0.57 -1.96 7.79
CA ALA A 12 -0.67 -2.25 7.06
C ALA A 12 -0.76 -3.73 6.68
N ASN A 13 0.32 -4.31 6.16
CA ASN A 13 0.39 -5.74 5.84
C ASN A 13 0.19 -6.59 7.08
N TRP A 14 0.85 -6.25 8.18
CA TRP A 14 0.70 -6.98 9.43
C TRP A 14 -0.75 -6.98 9.93
N HIS A 15 -1.38 -5.80 10.03
CA HIS A 15 -2.77 -5.71 10.47
C HIS A 15 -3.76 -6.36 9.50
N ALA A 16 -3.49 -6.37 8.20
CA ALA A 16 -4.39 -6.94 7.21
C ALA A 16 -4.32 -8.47 7.13
N ASN A 17 -3.14 -9.05 7.37
CA ASN A 17 -2.90 -10.48 7.12
C ASN A 17 -2.86 -11.34 8.38
N TYR A 18 -2.80 -10.73 9.56
CA TYR A 18 -2.78 -11.44 10.84
C TYR A 18 -3.94 -10.97 11.72
N SER A 19 -4.22 -11.70 12.78
CA SER A 19 -5.27 -11.37 13.74
C SER A 19 -4.68 -11.15 15.13
N SER A 20 -5.34 -10.33 15.94
CA SER A 20 -5.01 -10.17 17.36
C SER A 20 -6.21 -10.50 18.23
N MET A 21 -6.02 -11.38 19.22
CA MET A 21 -7.06 -11.66 20.21
C MET A 21 -7.27 -10.51 21.21
N ASP A 22 -6.26 -9.66 21.36
CA ASP A 22 -6.27 -8.58 22.33
C ASP A 22 -6.84 -7.26 21.78
N ASN A 23 -7.07 -7.18 20.47
CA ASN A 23 -7.56 -5.96 19.82
C ASN A 23 -8.70 -6.26 18.85
N ALA A 24 -9.93 -5.97 19.29
CA ALA A 24 -11.13 -6.18 18.48
C ALA A 24 -11.22 -5.31 17.22
N HIS A 25 -10.38 -4.24 17.12
CA HIS A 25 -10.35 -3.32 15.98
C HIS A 25 -9.11 -3.50 15.10
N TRP A 26 -8.57 -4.72 15.10
CA TRP A 26 -7.33 -5.02 14.38
C TRP A 26 -7.47 -4.83 12.86
N SER A 27 -8.59 -5.26 12.29
CA SER A 27 -8.86 -5.14 10.86
C SER A 27 -9.06 -3.68 10.43
N GLU A 28 -9.69 -2.84 11.28
CA GLU A 28 -9.88 -1.42 10.98
C GLU A 28 -8.55 -0.65 11.00
N LEU A 29 -7.61 -1.05 11.86
CA LEU A 29 -6.26 -0.48 11.85
C LEU A 29 -5.56 -0.75 10.53
N SER A 30 -5.79 -1.91 9.89
CA SER A 30 -5.22 -2.20 8.58
C SER A 30 -5.65 -1.19 7.51
N VAL A 31 -6.93 -0.79 7.52
CA VAL A 31 -7.49 0.21 6.61
C VAL A 31 -6.86 1.58 6.82
N ILE A 32 -6.74 2.00 8.08
CA ILE A 32 -6.14 3.30 8.43
C ILE A 32 -4.67 3.33 7.99
N GLN A 33 -3.90 2.28 8.31
CA GLN A 33 -2.49 2.19 7.98
C GLN A 33 -2.24 2.07 6.47
N ALA A 34 -3.04 1.30 5.75
CA ALA A 34 -2.90 1.16 4.30
C ALA A 34 -3.20 2.48 3.57
N ALA A 35 -4.25 3.20 3.97
CA ALA A 35 -4.56 4.53 3.40
C ALA A 35 -3.45 5.53 3.71
N HIS A 36 -2.91 5.51 4.94
CA HIS A 36 -1.80 6.37 5.36
C HIS A 36 -0.51 6.05 4.58
N ALA A 37 -0.18 4.77 4.42
CA ALA A 37 0.95 4.34 3.59
C ALA A 37 0.84 4.86 2.16
N ALA A 38 -0.31 4.66 1.51
CA ALA A 38 -0.56 5.14 0.16
C ALA A 38 -0.40 6.67 0.04
N GLU A 39 -0.97 7.42 1.00
CA GLU A 39 -0.86 8.88 1.02
C GLU A 39 0.60 9.34 1.10
N ILE A 40 1.39 8.77 2.01
CA ILE A 40 2.81 9.11 2.18
C ILE A 40 3.62 8.72 0.96
N LEU A 41 3.40 7.51 0.41
CA LEU A 41 4.15 7.01 -0.75
C LEU A 41 3.89 7.87 -1.98
N ILE A 42 2.63 8.26 -2.24
CA ILE A 42 2.29 9.15 -3.35
C ILE A 42 2.96 10.53 -3.16
N LYS A 43 2.87 11.09 -1.96
CA LYS A 43 3.57 12.35 -1.64
C LYS A 43 5.09 12.22 -1.76
N ALA A 44 5.66 11.08 -1.38
CA ALA A 44 7.08 10.80 -1.55
C ALA A 44 7.49 10.83 -3.03
N ARG A 45 6.69 10.21 -3.91
CA ARG A 45 6.97 10.22 -5.35
C ARG A 45 6.86 11.63 -5.96
N ILE A 46 5.84 12.39 -5.57
CA ILE A 46 5.68 13.79 -6.00
C ILE A 46 6.86 14.64 -5.52
N ALA A 47 7.27 14.46 -4.25
CA ALA A 47 8.36 15.23 -3.65
C ALA A 47 9.72 14.95 -4.29
N GLN A 48 9.92 13.82 -4.97
CA GLN A 48 11.14 13.53 -5.74
C GLN A 48 11.30 14.46 -6.95
N GLU A 49 10.20 14.94 -7.54
CA GLU A 49 10.26 15.98 -8.56
C GLU A 49 10.64 17.34 -7.95
N HIS A 50 9.91 17.74 -6.91
CA HIS A 50 10.25 18.90 -6.08
C HIS A 50 9.42 18.90 -4.78
N PRO A 51 10.03 19.12 -3.60
CA PRO A 51 9.33 19.03 -2.31
C PRO A 51 8.11 19.96 -2.17
N LEU A 52 8.11 21.12 -2.79
CA LEU A 52 6.97 22.06 -2.73
C LEU A 52 5.73 21.54 -3.49
N LEU A 53 5.86 20.55 -4.36
CA LEU A 53 4.76 20.03 -5.15
C LEU A 53 3.73 19.24 -4.33
N ILE A 54 4.06 18.84 -3.10
CA ILE A 54 3.11 18.19 -2.19
C ILE A 54 2.19 19.17 -1.48
N PHE A 55 2.47 20.48 -1.57
CA PHE A 55 1.68 21.52 -0.90
C PHE A 55 0.60 22.07 -1.84
N GLU A 56 -0.62 22.16 -1.34
CA GLU A 56 -1.72 22.89 -1.94
C GLU A 56 -1.54 24.40 -1.76
N THR A 57 -1.13 24.78 -0.55
CA THR A 57 -0.81 26.17 -0.22
C THR A 57 0.53 26.24 0.50
N VAL A 58 1.32 27.23 0.15
CA VAL A 58 2.58 27.57 0.83
C VAL A 58 2.41 28.88 1.60
N PRO A 59 2.99 29.00 2.80
CA PRO A 59 2.92 30.24 3.56
C PRO A 59 3.56 31.38 2.76
N LYS A 60 2.99 32.58 2.89
CA LYS A 60 3.58 33.78 2.29
C LYS A 60 4.83 34.17 3.07
N SER A 61 5.95 34.33 2.39
CA SER A 61 7.15 34.90 3.01
C SER A 61 6.92 36.39 3.25
N ASN A 62 7.09 36.81 4.49
CA ASN A 62 7.08 38.22 4.87
C ASN A 62 8.44 38.91 4.56
N ASP A 63 9.47 38.13 4.24
CA ASP A 63 10.77 38.61 3.89
C ASP A 63 11.17 38.03 2.52
N SER A 64 11.10 38.86 1.48
CA SER A 64 11.43 38.50 0.10
C SER A 64 12.90 38.11 -0.12
N LYS A 65 13.75 38.30 0.88
CA LYS A 65 15.18 37.96 0.82
C LYS A 65 15.52 36.61 1.42
N LYS A 66 14.56 35.93 2.06
CA LYS A 66 14.77 34.61 2.67
C LYS A 66 13.94 33.55 1.97
N LEU A 67 14.57 32.41 1.69
CA LEU A 67 13.86 31.21 1.27
C LEU A 67 12.96 30.71 2.41
N LEU A 68 11.81 30.12 2.07
CA LEU A 68 10.96 29.45 3.03
C LEU A 68 11.73 28.26 3.62
N GLY A 69 11.98 28.30 4.92
CA GLY A 69 12.55 27.17 5.65
C GLY A 69 11.53 26.05 5.82
N LEU A 70 12.03 24.84 6.09
CA LEU A 70 11.17 23.67 6.32
C LEU A 70 10.19 23.89 7.46
N ASP A 71 10.61 24.54 8.54
CA ASP A 71 9.77 24.83 9.71
C ASP A 71 8.55 25.69 9.33
N LEU A 72 8.75 26.73 8.54
CA LEU A 72 7.65 27.57 8.04
C LEU A 72 6.70 26.82 7.11
N LEU A 73 7.23 25.88 6.32
CA LEU A 73 6.41 25.03 5.47
C LEU A 73 5.58 24.05 6.29
N ILE A 74 6.14 23.49 7.36
CA ILE A 74 5.41 22.56 8.26
C ILE A 74 4.34 23.31 9.04
N GLU A 75 4.64 24.50 9.58
CA GLU A 75 3.72 25.27 10.40
C GLU A 75 2.59 25.94 9.60
N GLY A 76 2.88 26.44 8.41
CA GLY A 76 1.95 27.27 7.64
C GLY A 76 1.52 26.70 6.29
N GLY A 77 2.14 25.59 5.86
CA GLY A 77 1.81 24.93 4.60
C GLY A 77 0.67 23.92 4.76
N ARG A 78 -0.18 23.82 3.74
CA ARG A 78 -1.20 22.78 3.66
C ARG A 78 -0.89 21.83 2.53
N THR A 79 -0.73 20.54 2.83
CA THR A 79 -0.52 19.50 1.81
C THR A 79 -1.82 19.08 1.15
N PHE A 80 -1.72 18.53 -0.06
CA PHE A 80 -2.88 17.98 -0.78
C PHE A 80 -3.60 16.91 0.04
N GLN A 81 -4.92 16.91 -0.05
CA GLN A 81 -5.78 15.89 0.54
C GLN A 81 -5.65 14.56 -0.21
N TYR A 82 -5.99 13.46 0.46
CA TYR A 82 -5.95 12.11 -0.10
C TYR A 82 -6.65 12.01 -1.48
N SER A 83 -7.86 12.58 -1.61
CA SER A 83 -8.64 12.55 -2.85
C SER A 83 -7.99 13.27 -4.04
N ASP A 84 -7.13 14.24 -3.79
CA ASP A 84 -6.53 15.09 -4.82
C ASP A 84 -5.18 14.58 -5.31
N LEU A 85 -4.58 13.67 -4.53
CA LEU A 85 -3.26 13.10 -4.81
C LEU A 85 -3.16 12.40 -6.17
N PRO A 86 -4.15 11.63 -6.65
CA PRO A 86 -4.07 11.01 -7.98
C PRO A 86 -3.89 12.01 -9.11
N THR A 87 -4.66 13.10 -9.07
CA THR A 87 -4.55 14.17 -10.06
C THR A 87 -3.21 14.90 -9.96
N ARG A 88 -2.76 15.16 -8.74
CA ARG A 88 -1.48 15.81 -8.50
C ARG A 88 -0.31 14.95 -8.94
N LEU A 89 -0.31 13.66 -8.62
CA LEU A 89 0.71 12.70 -9.05
C LEU A 89 0.82 12.69 -10.58
N TRP A 90 -0.31 12.50 -11.26
CA TRP A 90 -0.32 12.50 -12.73
C TRP A 90 0.22 13.82 -13.32
N ALA A 91 -0.22 14.95 -12.79
CA ALA A 91 0.18 16.27 -13.30
C ALA A 91 1.68 16.56 -13.11
N THR A 92 2.31 15.99 -12.09
CA THR A 92 3.72 16.26 -11.75
C THR A 92 4.69 15.21 -12.27
N THR A 93 4.25 13.96 -12.41
CA THR A 93 5.13 12.83 -12.74
C THR A 93 4.72 12.07 -14.01
N GLY A 94 3.49 12.26 -14.50
CA GLY A 94 2.89 11.47 -15.57
C GLY A 94 2.39 10.07 -15.11
N ILE A 95 2.65 9.67 -13.86
CA ILE A 95 2.24 8.38 -13.31
C ILE A 95 0.75 8.44 -12.91
N LYS A 96 0.02 7.38 -13.23
CA LYS A 96 -1.39 7.23 -12.84
C LYS A 96 -1.49 6.26 -11.67
N ILE A 97 -2.34 6.59 -10.70
CA ILE A 97 -2.66 5.63 -9.63
C ILE A 97 -3.29 4.36 -10.24
N PRO A 98 -2.72 3.18 -9.95
CA PRO A 98 -3.34 1.92 -10.30
C PRO A 98 -4.73 1.81 -9.66
N ASN A 99 -5.70 1.29 -10.41
CA ASN A 99 -7.06 1.09 -9.91
C ASN A 99 -7.64 2.30 -9.15
N LEU A 100 -7.73 3.44 -9.81
CA LEU A 100 -8.24 4.71 -9.21
C LEU A 100 -9.60 4.53 -8.51
N LYS A 101 -10.49 3.67 -9.04
CA LYS A 101 -11.79 3.41 -8.43
C LYS A 101 -11.63 2.80 -7.03
N LEU A 102 -10.76 1.80 -6.88
CA LEU A 102 -10.44 1.18 -5.59
C LEU A 102 -9.79 2.19 -4.65
N TYR A 103 -8.83 2.98 -5.12
CA TYR A 103 -8.21 4.06 -4.35
C TYR A 103 -9.24 5.01 -3.73
N LEU A 104 -10.17 5.51 -4.54
CA LEU A 104 -11.19 6.45 -4.06
C LEU A 104 -12.23 5.79 -3.14
N SER A 105 -12.64 4.54 -3.41
CA SER A 105 -13.56 3.82 -2.52
C SER A 105 -12.92 3.51 -1.17
N PHE A 106 -11.65 3.12 -1.17
CA PHE A 106 -10.91 2.84 0.04
C PHE A 106 -10.71 4.09 0.91
N GLY A 107 -10.46 5.25 0.29
CA GLY A 107 -10.42 6.52 1.01
C GLY A 107 -11.74 6.87 1.70
N ARG A 108 -12.89 6.52 1.11
CA ARG A 108 -14.21 6.67 1.78
C ARG A 108 -14.37 5.71 2.95
N LEU A 109 -13.96 4.44 2.80
CA LEU A 109 -13.99 3.45 3.88
C LEU A 109 -13.13 3.93 5.07
N ARG A 110 -11.91 4.38 4.81
CA ARG A 110 -11.02 4.96 5.84
C ARG A 110 -11.66 6.14 6.56
N ASN A 111 -12.30 7.05 5.84
CA ASN A 111 -12.96 8.19 6.45
C ASN A 111 -14.17 7.77 7.31
N THR A 112 -14.92 6.74 6.90
CA THR A 112 -16.00 6.18 7.71
C THR A 112 -15.47 5.61 9.03
N ILE A 113 -14.43 4.79 8.99
CA ILE A 113 -13.81 4.21 10.18
C ILE A 113 -13.25 5.31 11.10
N GLN A 114 -12.55 6.28 10.53
CA GLN A 114 -11.83 7.30 11.30
C GLN A 114 -12.78 8.31 11.99
N HIS A 115 -13.94 8.61 11.40
CA HIS A 115 -14.76 9.74 11.83
C HIS A 115 -16.18 9.37 12.29
N PHE A 116 -16.66 8.17 11.98
CA PHE A 116 -18.07 7.86 12.21
C PHE A 116 -18.30 6.55 12.96
N THR A 117 -17.93 5.43 12.38
CA THR A 117 -18.27 4.11 12.92
C THR A 117 -17.36 3.03 12.36
N THR A 118 -17.25 1.96 13.11
CA THR A 118 -16.65 0.71 12.66
C THR A 118 -17.68 -0.08 11.86
N PRO A 119 -17.35 -0.62 10.68
CA PRO A 119 -18.20 -1.58 9.98
C PRO A 119 -18.51 -2.81 10.85
N ASP A 120 -19.70 -3.38 10.70
CA ASP A 120 -20.10 -4.61 11.41
C ASP A 120 -19.42 -5.86 10.85
N GLN A 121 -18.51 -5.73 9.90
CA GLN A 121 -17.81 -6.81 9.21
C GLN A 121 -16.30 -6.61 9.25
N ASP A 122 -15.57 -7.72 9.15
CA ASP A 122 -14.12 -7.71 8.97
C ASP A 122 -13.74 -6.99 7.65
N VAL A 123 -12.89 -5.99 7.75
CA VAL A 123 -12.42 -5.16 6.63
C VAL A 123 -10.98 -5.47 6.22
N SER A 124 -10.40 -6.54 6.74
CA SER A 124 -9.01 -6.94 6.40
C SER A 124 -8.88 -7.28 4.92
N GLN A 125 -9.88 -7.93 4.33
CA GLN A 125 -9.88 -8.20 2.89
C GLN A 125 -9.85 -6.92 2.06
N ASP A 126 -10.60 -5.88 2.42
CA ASP A 126 -10.55 -4.58 1.74
C ASP A 126 -9.15 -3.99 1.78
N ALA A 127 -8.44 -4.13 2.91
CA ALA A 127 -7.08 -3.65 3.05
C ALA A 127 -6.10 -4.48 2.21
N ILE A 128 -6.21 -5.81 2.20
CA ILE A 128 -5.39 -6.70 1.34
C ILE A 128 -5.60 -6.33 -0.14
N GLU A 129 -6.84 -6.21 -0.59
CA GLU A 129 -7.16 -5.83 -1.97
C GLU A 129 -6.59 -4.45 -2.33
N PHE A 130 -6.63 -3.49 -1.41
CA PHE A 130 -6.08 -2.16 -1.62
C PHE A 130 -4.54 -2.17 -1.66
N ILE A 131 -3.89 -2.86 -0.74
CA ILE A 131 -2.42 -2.96 -0.71
C ILE A 131 -1.92 -3.58 -2.02
N TYR A 132 -2.47 -4.72 -2.42
CA TYR A 132 -1.97 -5.46 -3.59
C TYR A 132 -2.58 -5.00 -4.94
N GLY A 133 -3.71 -4.32 -4.91
CA GLY A 133 -4.34 -3.76 -6.12
C GLY A 133 -4.00 -2.31 -6.43
N VAL A 134 -3.43 -1.57 -5.46
CA VAL A 134 -3.08 -0.15 -5.62
C VAL A 134 -1.64 0.12 -5.21
N ILE A 135 -1.24 -0.19 -3.97
CA ILE A 135 0.09 0.17 -3.46
C ILE A 135 1.18 -0.65 -4.16
N ASP A 136 1.00 -1.98 -4.25
CA ASP A 136 1.98 -2.90 -4.83
C ASP A 136 2.38 -2.51 -6.27
N PRO A 137 1.45 -2.38 -7.24
CA PRO A 137 1.82 -1.94 -8.58
C PRO A 137 2.35 -0.50 -8.63
N PHE A 138 1.94 0.37 -7.70
CA PHE A 138 2.44 1.74 -7.63
C PHE A 138 3.90 1.80 -7.19
N ILE A 139 4.26 1.09 -6.11
CA ILE A 139 5.65 1.10 -5.62
C ILE A 139 6.60 0.35 -6.55
N GLN A 140 6.09 -0.65 -7.24
CA GLN A 140 6.86 -1.36 -8.26
C GLN A 140 7.17 -0.45 -9.45
N GLU A 141 6.20 0.31 -9.95
CA GLU A 141 6.42 1.27 -11.05
C GLU A 141 7.38 2.40 -10.64
N CYS A 142 7.30 2.87 -9.38
CA CYS A 142 8.08 4.03 -8.92
C CYS A 142 9.49 3.67 -8.47
N TRP A 143 9.70 2.50 -7.88
CA TRP A 143 10.95 2.15 -7.17
C TRP A 143 11.39 0.70 -7.32
N GLU A 144 10.71 -0.10 -8.15
CA GLU A 144 10.97 -1.54 -8.33
C GLU A 144 10.85 -2.33 -7.01
N LEU A 145 9.97 -1.87 -6.10
CA LEU A 145 9.70 -2.49 -4.81
C LEU A 145 8.41 -3.32 -4.89
N PHE A 146 8.27 -4.32 -4.03
CA PHE A 146 7.13 -5.21 -3.94
C PHE A 146 6.50 -5.13 -2.55
N ALA A 147 5.18 -4.94 -2.48
CA ALA A 147 4.50 -4.76 -1.19
C ALA A 147 4.63 -5.98 -0.27
N VAL A 148 4.74 -7.16 -0.84
CA VAL A 148 4.89 -8.42 -0.12
C VAL A 148 6.20 -8.51 0.66
N ASP A 149 7.23 -7.74 0.29
CA ASP A 149 8.52 -7.71 0.99
C ASP A 149 8.51 -6.79 2.24
N PHE A 150 7.40 -6.06 2.46
CA PHE A 150 7.21 -5.19 3.62
C PHE A 150 6.27 -5.84 4.62
N ASN A 151 6.83 -6.67 5.50
CA ASN A 151 6.16 -7.34 6.60
C ASN A 151 6.99 -7.18 7.89
N GLU A 152 6.41 -7.49 9.04
CA GLU A 152 7.16 -7.48 10.31
C GLU A 152 8.17 -8.64 10.34
N ASP A 153 9.38 -8.39 10.80
CA ASP A 153 10.51 -9.33 10.76
C ASP A 153 10.27 -10.64 11.53
N HIS A 154 9.39 -10.63 12.51
CA HIS A 154 9.08 -11.78 13.34
C HIS A 154 7.98 -12.69 12.77
N GLU A 155 7.32 -12.26 11.69
CA GLU A 155 6.23 -13.02 11.09
C GLU A 155 6.73 -13.86 9.91
N PRO A 156 6.36 -15.15 9.85
CA PRO A 156 6.77 -16.02 8.75
C PRO A 156 6.24 -15.52 7.40
N TYR A 157 7.14 -15.31 6.47
CA TYR A 157 6.84 -14.85 5.11
C TYR A 157 5.81 -15.73 4.38
N VAL A 158 5.88 -17.05 4.63
CA VAL A 158 4.96 -18.05 4.07
C VAL A 158 3.51 -17.74 4.43
N TYR A 159 3.23 -17.37 5.69
CA TYR A 159 1.87 -17.08 6.14
C TYR A 159 1.26 -15.85 5.48
N LEU A 160 2.08 -14.81 5.26
CA LEU A 160 1.63 -13.64 4.51
C LEU A 160 1.17 -14.04 3.10
N VAL A 161 2.01 -14.78 2.38
CA VAL A 161 1.71 -15.19 1.00
C VAL A 161 0.52 -16.14 0.95
N GLU A 162 0.44 -17.12 1.84
CA GLU A 162 -0.70 -18.04 1.94
C GLU A 162 -2.00 -17.29 2.23
N ASN A 163 -1.97 -16.29 3.11
CA ASN A 163 -3.15 -15.50 3.41
C ASN A 163 -3.62 -14.68 2.21
N ILE A 164 -2.72 -14.01 1.49
CA ILE A 164 -3.05 -13.27 0.27
C ILE A 164 -3.66 -14.22 -0.79
N ILE A 165 -3.06 -15.41 -0.96
CA ILE A 165 -3.56 -16.43 -1.89
C ILE A 165 -4.94 -16.94 -1.48
N SER A 166 -5.17 -17.21 -0.20
CA SER A 166 -6.46 -17.70 0.31
C SER A 166 -7.60 -16.73 0.05
N HIS A 167 -7.33 -15.43 0.08
CA HIS A 167 -8.27 -14.37 -0.27
C HIS A 167 -8.45 -14.19 -1.79
N GLY A 168 -7.66 -14.90 -2.62
CA GLY A 168 -7.73 -14.79 -4.08
C GLY A 168 -7.26 -13.43 -4.61
N VAL A 169 -6.46 -12.72 -3.85
CA VAL A 169 -5.92 -11.41 -4.22
C VAL A 169 -4.63 -11.58 -5.03
N ARG A 170 -4.56 -10.90 -6.19
CA ARG A 170 -3.36 -10.92 -7.03
C ARG A 170 -2.32 -9.98 -6.48
N PHE A 171 -1.07 -10.44 -6.44
CA PHE A 171 0.07 -9.63 -6.02
C PHE A 171 1.25 -9.81 -6.99
N LEU A 172 2.23 -8.93 -6.91
CA LEU A 172 3.47 -9.04 -7.65
C LEU A 172 4.43 -9.97 -6.89
N VAL A 173 4.94 -10.98 -7.57
CA VAL A 173 5.85 -11.97 -6.97
C VAL A 173 7.26 -11.41 -7.00
N SER A 174 7.81 -11.14 -5.80
CA SER A 174 9.19 -10.68 -5.65
C SER A 174 10.20 -11.85 -5.68
N PRO A 175 11.50 -11.58 -5.89
CA PRO A 175 12.54 -12.58 -5.69
C PRO A 175 12.53 -13.19 -4.29
N GLY A 176 12.23 -12.38 -3.25
CA GLY A 176 12.11 -12.85 -1.88
C GLY A 176 10.99 -13.88 -1.69
N VAL A 177 9.84 -13.71 -2.36
CA VAL A 177 8.77 -14.72 -2.39
C VAL A 177 9.28 -16.04 -2.95
N VAL A 178 10.01 -15.99 -4.08
CA VAL A 178 10.52 -17.21 -4.73
C VAL A 178 11.46 -17.96 -3.82
N GLU A 179 12.42 -17.27 -3.20
CA GLU A 179 13.40 -17.89 -2.29
C GLU A 179 12.75 -18.53 -1.06
N ASN A 180 11.79 -17.85 -0.44
CA ASN A 180 11.19 -18.31 0.82
C ASN A 180 10.13 -19.40 0.64
N LEU A 181 9.61 -19.61 -0.57
CA LEU A 181 8.56 -20.59 -0.84
C LEU A 181 9.05 -21.86 -1.55
N GLU A 182 10.34 -22.04 -1.72
CA GLU A 182 10.94 -23.12 -2.56
C GLU A 182 10.46 -24.56 -2.23
N HIS A 183 9.91 -24.80 -1.04
CA HIS A 183 9.44 -26.10 -0.58
C HIS A 183 8.03 -26.08 0.02
N THR A 184 7.23 -25.06 -0.29
CA THR A 184 5.91 -24.86 0.34
C THR A 184 4.78 -25.26 -0.60
N GLU A 185 3.88 -26.11 -0.12
CA GLU A 185 2.60 -26.37 -0.80
C GLU A 185 1.65 -25.21 -0.55
N LEU A 186 1.26 -24.50 -1.61
CA LEU A 186 0.36 -23.36 -1.50
C LEU A 186 -1.11 -23.78 -1.55
N ALA A 187 -1.89 -23.34 -0.56
CA ALA A 187 -3.32 -23.58 -0.49
C ALA A 187 -4.11 -22.64 -1.42
N TRP A 188 -4.45 -23.11 -2.60
CA TRP A 188 -5.20 -22.33 -3.60
C TRP A 188 -6.70 -22.25 -3.29
N PRO A 189 -7.38 -21.12 -3.60
CA PRO A 189 -8.84 -21.02 -3.52
C PRO A 189 -9.50 -22.08 -4.42
N LYS A 190 -10.42 -22.89 -3.83
CA LYS A 190 -10.99 -24.10 -4.48
C LYS A 190 -11.71 -23.81 -5.81
N ASP A 191 -12.35 -22.66 -5.95
CA ASP A 191 -13.23 -22.36 -7.09
C ASP A 191 -12.69 -21.28 -8.04
N ASN A 192 -11.41 -20.90 -7.92
CA ASN A 192 -10.83 -19.82 -8.72
C ASN A 192 -9.66 -20.28 -9.59
N LYS A 193 -9.94 -21.17 -10.55
CA LYS A 193 -8.94 -21.68 -11.51
C LYS A 193 -8.24 -20.57 -12.29
N LYS A 194 -8.97 -19.50 -12.63
CA LYS A 194 -8.40 -18.36 -13.36
C LYS A 194 -7.35 -17.61 -12.52
N TYR A 195 -7.62 -17.45 -11.24
CA TYR A 195 -6.67 -16.86 -10.29
C TYR A 195 -5.41 -17.72 -10.15
N LYS A 196 -5.60 -19.05 -9.89
CA LYS A 196 -4.47 -20.00 -9.78
C LYS A 196 -3.55 -19.90 -11.02
N LEU A 197 -4.11 -19.98 -12.22
CA LEU A 197 -3.34 -19.90 -13.47
C LEU A 197 -2.57 -18.58 -13.62
N GLU A 198 -3.20 -17.46 -13.26
CA GLU A 198 -2.56 -16.15 -13.32
C GLU A 198 -1.40 -16.04 -12.33
N MET A 199 -1.58 -16.50 -11.08
CA MET A 199 -0.53 -16.46 -10.07
C MET A 199 0.61 -17.42 -10.41
N ILE A 200 0.35 -18.64 -10.89
CA ILE A 200 1.38 -19.56 -11.38
C ILE A 200 2.23 -18.89 -12.47
N LYS A 201 1.58 -18.18 -13.41
CA LYS A 201 2.30 -17.43 -14.44
C LYS A 201 3.23 -16.37 -13.84
N ARG A 202 2.78 -15.65 -12.79
CA ARG A 202 3.60 -14.65 -12.10
C ARG A 202 4.77 -15.29 -11.35
N PHE A 203 4.55 -16.39 -10.64
CA PHE A 203 5.60 -17.15 -9.97
C PHE A 203 6.66 -17.63 -10.97
N LYS A 204 6.25 -18.22 -12.09
CA LYS A 204 7.18 -18.66 -13.15
C LYS A 204 7.94 -17.50 -13.78
N ALA A 205 7.29 -16.36 -14.00
CA ALA A 205 7.93 -15.15 -14.52
C ALA A 205 8.97 -14.56 -13.54
N ALA A 206 8.77 -14.75 -12.23
CA ALA A 206 9.72 -14.37 -11.19
C ALA A 206 10.84 -15.41 -10.97
N GLY A 207 10.86 -16.51 -11.73
CA GLY A 207 11.91 -17.53 -11.67
C GLY A 207 11.62 -18.69 -10.70
N SER A 208 10.40 -18.83 -10.19
CA SER A 208 10.03 -19.95 -9.31
C SER A 208 10.11 -21.30 -10.01
N THR A 209 10.72 -22.28 -9.32
CA THR A 209 10.81 -23.69 -9.73
C THR A 209 9.73 -24.55 -9.07
N LEU A 210 8.85 -23.96 -8.27
CA LEU A 210 7.77 -24.68 -7.59
C LEU A 210 6.89 -25.46 -8.58
N ASP A 211 6.57 -26.69 -8.20
CA ASP A 211 5.54 -27.49 -8.84
C ASP A 211 4.18 -27.07 -8.27
N PHE A 212 3.30 -26.57 -9.14
CA PHE A 212 2.00 -26.03 -8.78
C PHE A 212 0.86 -26.99 -9.13
N GLU A 213 1.10 -28.32 -9.10
CA GLU A 213 0.08 -29.34 -9.36
C GLU A 213 -1.15 -29.27 -8.43
#